data_2e4cad66972634777d8ec9c3681d236b
#
_entry.id   2e4cad66972634777d8ec9c3681d236b
#
_cell.length_a   1.000
_cell.length_b   1.000
_cell.length_c   1.000
_cell.angle_alpha   90.00
_cell.angle_beta   90.00
_cell.angle_gamma   90.00
#
_symmetry.space_group_name_H-M   'P 1'
#
loop_
_entity.id
_entity.type
_entity.pdbx_description
1 polymer ?
#
loop_
_entity_poly.entity_id
_entity_poly.type
_entity_poly.pdbx_seq_one_letter_code
_entity_poly.pdbx_strand_id
1 'polypeptide(L)'
;MLVRRAAVSCGSPASAVARRVGNLPLSSYDARGLDLSVTGETMDASEQNRWKKAAAEAAAKLVETGMIVGLGTGSTASFVVSELGRRVAEEGLRIVGIPTSERTAEQARSLKIPLATLAEHTEIDLTIDGADEVERGTLYLIKGHGGALLREKIVAAASKRMVVVADETKLVERLGTHFSVPVEVVPFGWQATERKLRQLGANPALRLSADKKPYVTDGGHYIIDCAYGPMQAPKEVAHHLDHVVGAVEHGLFLGFASQVFIGGRSGVKVLTPKFESSVSRKA
;
A
#
# COMPACT_ATOMS: atom_id res chain seq x y z
N MET A 1 65.93 -6.58 12.62
CA MET A 1 66.20 -8.01 12.33
C MET A 1 65.33 -8.39 11.14
N LEU A 2 66.02 -8.55 10.00
CA LEU A 2 65.43 -8.90 8.69
C LEU A 2 65.17 -10.40 8.62
N VAL A 3 64.08 -10.87 8.06
CA VAL A 3 63.95 -12.12 7.29
C VAL A 3 62.72 -12.00 6.39
N ARG A 4 62.90 -11.70 5.15
CA ARG A 4 62.99 -12.44 3.88
C ARG A 4 61.70 -13.10 3.38
N ARG A 5 61.39 -12.63 2.17
CA ARG A 5 60.46 -13.12 1.14
C ARG A 5 60.60 -14.62 0.83
N ALA A 6 59.48 -15.22 0.40
CA ALA A 6 59.50 -16.22 -0.65
C ALA A 6 58.26 -16.04 -1.55
N ALA A 7 58.53 -15.72 -2.80
CA ALA A 7 57.58 -15.80 -3.91
C ALA A 7 57.73 -17.18 -4.55
N VAL A 8 56.62 -17.80 -4.92
CA VAL A 8 56.60 -18.91 -5.88
C VAL A 8 55.62 -18.59 -6.97
N SER A 9 56.14 -18.43 -8.18
CA SER A 9 55.46 -18.34 -9.46
C SER A 9 55.40 -19.71 -10.11
N CYS A 10 54.36 -19.99 -10.87
CA CYS A 10 54.28 -20.82 -12.09
C CYS A 10 52.84 -21.34 -12.22
N GLY A 11 52.13 -21.31 -13.31
CA GLY A 11 52.34 -21.05 -14.68
C GLY A 11 51.02 -21.31 -15.38
N SER A 12 50.71 -20.52 -16.38
CA SER A 12 49.73 -20.85 -17.45
C SER A 12 50.41 -21.85 -18.43
N PRO A 13 49.76 -22.48 -19.41
CA PRO A 13 48.57 -22.04 -20.20
C PRO A 13 47.67 -23.21 -20.69
N ALA A 14 46.53 -22.90 -21.28
CA ALA A 14 46.01 -23.50 -22.52
C ALA A 14 44.59 -22.90 -22.81
N SER A 15 44.52 -22.06 -23.69
CA SER A 15 44.14 -21.98 -25.10
C SER A 15 42.82 -22.68 -25.46
N ALA A 16 41.89 -21.80 -25.86
CA ALA A 16 41.00 -21.85 -27.03
C ALA A 16 40.03 -23.04 -27.18
N VAL A 17 38.75 -22.71 -27.26
CA VAL A 17 37.96 -22.81 -28.52
C VAL A 17 36.63 -22.08 -28.35
N ALA A 18 36.53 -20.94 -28.95
CA ALA A 18 35.25 -20.27 -29.20
C ALA A 18 34.48 -21.06 -30.27
N ARG A 19 33.36 -21.69 -29.89
CA ARG A 19 32.35 -22.11 -30.86
C ARG A 19 31.17 -21.15 -30.73
N ARG A 20 31.01 -20.32 -31.80
CA ARG A 20 29.76 -19.63 -32.10
C ARG A 20 28.67 -20.67 -32.25
N VAL A 21 27.68 -20.65 -31.38
CA VAL A 21 26.38 -21.29 -31.61
C VAL A 21 25.41 -20.16 -31.89
N GLY A 22 24.85 -20.23 -33.10
CA GLY A 22 23.96 -19.21 -33.65
C GLY A 22 22.68 -19.06 -32.81
N ASN A 23 22.14 -17.82 -32.85
CA ASN A 23 20.82 -17.50 -32.41
C ASN A 23 19.77 -18.30 -33.19
N LEU A 24 19.17 -19.28 -32.53
CA LEU A 24 17.88 -19.84 -32.91
C LEU A 24 16.83 -19.31 -31.95
N PRO A 25 15.66 -18.85 -32.42
CA PRO A 25 14.59 -18.43 -31.52
C PRO A 25 14.09 -19.66 -30.76
N LEU A 26 14.04 -19.55 -29.43
CA LEU A 26 13.42 -20.55 -28.57
C LEU A 26 11.93 -20.68 -28.96
N SER A 27 11.56 -21.85 -29.46
CA SER A 27 10.19 -22.22 -29.78
C SER A 27 9.31 -22.16 -28.52
N SER A 28 8.19 -21.48 -28.63
CA SER A 28 7.18 -21.30 -27.57
C SER A 28 6.21 -22.48 -27.46
N TYR A 29 6.58 -23.67 -27.93
CA TYR A 29 5.73 -24.87 -27.88
C TYR A 29 6.26 -25.89 -26.87
N ASP A 30 5.33 -26.55 -26.15
CA ASP A 30 5.68 -27.71 -25.32
C ASP A 30 5.88 -28.97 -26.18
N ALA A 31 6.37 -30.08 -25.58
CA ALA A 31 6.60 -31.34 -26.24
C ALA A 31 5.36 -32.02 -26.83
N ARG A 32 4.16 -31.45 -26.68
CA ARG A 32 2.86 -31.91 -27.20
C ARG A 32 2.30 -30.95 -28.24
N GLY A 33 3.04 -29.88 -28.65
CA GLY A 33 2.63 -28.95 -29.69
C GLY A 33 1.51 -27.99 -29.27
N LEU A 34 1.26 -27.83 -27.97
CA LEU A 34 0.31 -26.83 -27.48
C LEU A 34 0.97 -25.44 -27.46
N ASP A 35 0.30 -24.46 -28.04
CA ASP A 35 0.69 -23.07 -28.00
C ASP A 35 0.59 -22.55 -26.57
N LEU A 36 1.73 -22.27 -25.94
CA LEU A 36 1.84 -21.70 -24.61
C LEU A 36 1.67 -20.16 -24.59
N SER A 37 1.25 -19.58 -25.70
CA SER A 37 0.79 -18.20 -25.73
C SER A 37 -0.56 -18.06 -25.02
N VAL A 38 -0.64 -18.44 -23.74
CA VAL A 38 -1.67 -17.91 -22.87
C VAL A 38 -1.33 -16.43 -22.74
N THR A 39 -2.00 -15.63 -23.53
CA THR A 39 -2.04 -14.18 -23.41
C THR A 39 -2.53 -13.87 -22.01
N GLY A 40 -1.58 -13.69 -21.07
CA GLY A 40 -1.84 -12.92 -19.89
C GLY A 40 -2.21 -11.52 -20.40
N GLU A 41 -3.53 -11.26 -20.57
CA GLU A 41 -4.01 -9.93 -20.87
C GLU A 41 -3.41 -9.00 -19.79
N THR A 42 -2.39 -8.26 -20.14
CA THR A 42 -1.89 -7.17 -19.32
C THR A 42 -3.06 -6.20 -19.22
N MET A 43 -3.65 -6.14 -18.02
CA MET A 43 -4.81 -5.29 -17.77
C MET A 43 -4.50 -3.87 -18.19
N ASP A 44 -5.33 -3.31 -19.08
CA ASP A 44 -5.19 -1.95 -19.55
C ASP A 44 -5.34 -0.96 -18.38
N ALA A 45 -4.38 -0.06 -18.20
CA ALA A 45 -4.40 0.97 -17.17
C ALA A 45 -5.69 1.82 -17.23
N SER A 46 -6.30 1.97 -18.41
CA SER A 46 -7.58 2.65 -18.60
C SER A 46 -8.74 1.89 -17.97
N GLU A 47 -8.74 0.57 -18.07
CA GLU A 47 -9.75 -0.30 -17.47
C GLU A 47 -9.65 -0.31 -15.95
N GLN A 48 -8.44 -0.43 -15.41
CA GLN A 48 -8.21 -0.33 -13.97
C GLN A 48 -8.66 1.02 -13.41
N ASN A 49 -8.43 2.12 -14.12
CA ASN A 49 -8.89 3.44 -13.71
C ASN A 49 -10.43 3.56 -13.73
N ARG A 50 -11.11 2.92 -14.69
CA ARG A 50 -12.59 2.83 -14.68
C ARG A 50 -13.10 2.10 -13.44
N TRP A 51 -12.47 1.00 -13.03
CA TRP A 51 -12.86 0.27 -11.83
C TRP A 51 -12.64 1.08 -10.56
N LYS A 52 -11.47 1.73 -10.44
CA LYS A 52 -11.18 2.64 -9.31
C LYS A 52 -12.20 3.76 -9.21
N LYS A 53 -12.53 4.38 -10.34
CA LYS A 53 -13.53 5.46 -10.42
C LYS A 53 -14.91 4.97 -9.99
N ALA A 54 -15.37 3.83 -10.51
CA ALA A 54 -16.67 3.27 -10.15
C ALA A 54 -16.77 2.96 -8.64
N ALA A 55 -15.72 2.36 -8.04
CA ALA A 55 -15.68 2.12 -6.59
C ALA A 55 -15.71 3.42 -5.79
N ALA A 56 -14.96 4.44 -6.23
CA ALA A 56 -14.90 5.75 -5.59
C ALA A 56 -16.24 6.48 -5.63
N GLU A 57 -16.91 6.52 -6.78
CA GLU A 57 -18.23 7.12 -6.95
C GLU A 57 -19.29 6.43 -6.09
N ALA A 58 -19.22 5.10 -5.99
CA ALA A 58 -20.15 4.34 -5.15
C ALA A 58 -19.93 4.65 -3.65
N ALA A 59 -18.70 4.69 -3.19
CA ALA A 59 -18.37 5.00 -1.80
C ALA A 59 -18.66 6.46 -1.44
N ALA A 60 -18.42 7.41 -2.36
CA ALA A 60 -18.68 8.82 -2.15
C ALA A 60 -20.18 9.11 -1.84
N LYS A 61 -21.11 8.25 -2.28
CA LYS A 61 -22.55 8.37 -1.96
C LYS A 61 -22.86 8.22 -0.46
N LEU A 62 -21.95 7.64 0.31
CA LEU A 62 -22.09 7.53 1.77
C LEU A 62 -21.87 8.86 2.51
N VAL A 63 -21.32 9.85 1.81
CA VAL A 63 -21.04 11.16 2.39
C VAL A 63 -22.29 12.03 2.31
N GLU A 64 -22.69 12.59 3.45
CA GLU A 64 -23.87 13.42 3.62
C GLU A 64 -23.49 14.84 4.06
N THR A 65 -24.38 15.79 3.82
CA THR A 65 -24.18 17.19 4.25
C THR A 65 -24.06 17.27 5.78
N GLY A 66 -23.06 18.01 6.24
CA GLY A 66 -22.74 18.22 7.64
C GLY A 66 -21.62 17.32 8.16
N MET A 67 -21.20 16.29 7.40
CA MET A 67 -20.14 15.39 7.82
C MET A 67 -18.75 16.04 7.81
N ILE A 68 -17.93 15.64 8.78
CA ILE A 68 -16.48 15.77 8.76
C ILE A 68 -15.95 14.51 8.07
N VAL A 69 -15.20 14.66 6.97
CA VAL A 69 -14.80 13.56 6.09
C VAL A 69 -13.28 13.46 6.01
N GLY A 70 -12.74 12.32 6.40
CA GLY A 70 -11.34 11.99 6.16
C GLY A 70 -11.11 11.69 4.67
N LEU A 71 -10.22 12.46 4.05
CA LEU A 71 -9.88 12.38 2.63
C LEU A 71 -8.57 11.61 2.46
N GLY A 72 -8.69 10.38 1.97
CA GLY A 72 -7.58 9.45 1.77
C GLY A 72 -6.57 9.89 0.72
N THR A 73 -5.48 9.13 0.61
CA THR A 73 -4.38 9.38 -0.32
C THR A 73 -4.21 8.23 -1.31
N GLY A 74 -3.83 8.53 -2.54
CA GLY A 74 -3.52 7.54 -3.58
C GLY A 74 -4.42 7.62 -4.80
N SER A 75 -4.13 6.79 -5.82
CA SER A 75 -4.79 6.88 -7.13
C SER A 75 -6.29 6.58 -7.10
N THR A 76 -6.75 5.72 -6.18
CA THR A 76 -8.19 5.42 -6.02
C THR A 76 -8.87 6.49 -5.17
N ALA A 77 -8.24 6.92 -4.06
CA ALA A 77 -8.75 7.96 -3.19
C ALA A 77 -8.91 9.31 -3.92
N SER A 78 -8.04 9.62 -4.90
CA SER A 78 -8.15 10.84 -5.70
C SER A 78 -9.47 10.92 -6.50
N PHE A 79 -10.02 9.79 -6.94
CA PHE A 79 -11.36 9.76 -7.57
C PHE A 79 -12.48 10.06 -6.55
N VAL A 80 -12.32 9.64 -5.29
CA VAL A 80 -13.26 10.00 -4.22
C VAL A 80 -13.26 11.51 -4.01
N VAL A 81 -12.07 12.12 -3.86
CA VAL A 81 -11.95 13.57 -3.69
C VAL A 81 -12.53 14.33 -4.88
N SER A 82 -12.29 13.83 -6.11
CA SER A 82 -12.87 14.42 -7.33
C SER A 82 -14.40 14.35 -7.33
N GLU A 83 -14.98 13.21 -6.95
CA GLU A 83 -16.44 13.06 -6.90
C GLU A 83 -17.06 13.90 -5.79
N LEU A 84 -16.43 13.98 -4.61
CA LEU A 84 -16.89 14.87 -3.55
C LEU A 84 -16.85 16.35 -3.98
N GLY A 85 -15.77 16.76 -4.68
CA GLY A 85 -15.67 18.11 -5.26
C GLY A 85 -16.77 18.41 -6.27
N ARG A 86 -17.09 17.47 -7.15
CA ARG A 86 -18.24 17.59 -8.08
C ARG A 86 -19.55 17.76 -7.32
N ARG A 87 -19.79 16.94 -6.30
CA ARG A 87 -21.01 17.00 -5.48
C ARG A 87 -21.11 18.31 -4.69
N VAL A 88 -19.98 18.86 -4.21
CA VAL A 88 -19.95 20.19 -3.59
C VAL A 88 -20.36 21.27 -4.59
N ALA A 89 -19.83 21.22 -5.82
CA ALA A 89 -20.06 22.24 -6.83
C ALA A 89 -21.46 22.14 -7.48
N GLU A 90 -21.94 20.93 -7.76
CA GLU A 90 -23.15 20.70 -8.57
C GLU A 90 -24.38 20.31 -7.74
N GLU A 91 -24.20 19.63 -6.61
CA GLU A 91 -25.30 19.12 -5.77
C GLU A 91 -25.46 19.91 -4.46
N GLY A 92 -24.59 20.89 -4.19
CA GLY A 92 -24.66 21.70 -2.98
C GLY A 92 -24.27 20.91 -1.70
N LEU A 93 -23.50 19.83 -1.83
CA LEU A 93 -22.98 19.06 -0.69
C LEU A 93 -22.12 19.95 0.21
N ARG A 94 -22.40 19.99 1.51
CA ARG A 94 -21.67 20.78 2.49
C ARG A 94 -20.95 19.86 3.45
N ILE A 95 -19.63 19.74 3.32
CA ILE A 95 -18.76 18.93 4.16
C ILE A 95 -17.51 19.70 4.55
N VAL A 96 -16.77 19.18 5.52
CA VAL A 96 -15.42 19.62 5.86
C VAL A 96 -14.50 18.43 5.70
N GLY A 97 -13.43 18.58 4.91
CA GLY A 97 -12.45 17.53 4.64
C GLY A 97 -11.25 17.60 5.58
N ILE A 98 -10.77 16.46 6.05
CA ILE A 98 -9.49 16.31 6.74
C ILE A 98 -8.59 15.44 5.87
N PRO A 99 -7.60 16.03 5.16
CA PRO A 99 -6.76 15.31 4.22
C PRO A 99 -5.65 14.52 4.92
N THR A 100 -5.32 13.34 4.37
CA THR A 100 -4.25 12.47 4.89
C THR A 100 -2.87 12.78 4.31
N SER A 101 -2.76 13.74 3.37
CA SER A 101 -1.50 14.19 2.78
C SER A 101 -1.62 15.61 2.23
N GLU A 102 -0.49 16.29 2.04
CA GLU A 102 -0.45 17.61 1.38
C GLU A 102 -0.99 17.53 -0.05
N ARG A 103 -0.64 16.48 -0.79
CA ARG A 103 -1.17 16.24 -2.15
C ARG A 103 -2.71 16.15 -2.17
N THR A 104 -3.30 15.46 -1.21
CA THR A 104 -4.77 15.37 -1.08
C THR A 104 -5.36 16.72 -0.69
N ALA A 105 -4.69 17.47 0.19
CA ALA A 105 -5.11 18.82 0.56
C ALA A 105 -5.11 19.78 -0.63
N GLU A 106 -4.09 19.74 -1.47
CA GLU A 106 -4.01 20.54 -2.71
C GLU A 106 -5.15 20.20 -3.67
N GLN A 107 -5.40 18.91 -3.91
CA GLN A 107 -6.52 18.47 -4.75
C GLN A 107 -7.86 18.97 -4.18
N ALA A 108 -8.12 18.80 -2.89
CA ALA A 108 -9.37 19.22 -2.27
C ALA A 108 -9.56 20.74 -2.34
N ARG A 109 -8.50 21.54 -2.11
CA ARG A 109 -8.55 23.00 -2.27
C ARG A 109 -8.88 23.40 -3.70
N SER A 110 -8.27 22.76 -4.70
CA SER A 110 -8.55 23.05 -6.12
C SER A 110 -10.01 22.78 -6.50
N LEU A 111 -10.66 21.86 -5.79
CA LEU A 111 -12.07 21.49 -5.95
C LEU A 111 -13.01 22.26 -5.00
N LYS A 112 -12.46 23.26 -4.27
CA LYS A 112 -13.21 24.12 -3.32
C LYS A 112 -13.89 23.33 -2.20
N ILE A 113 -13.37 22.17 -1.81
CA ILE A 113 -13.80 21.44 -0.61
C ILE A 113 -13.24 22.18 0.61
N PRO A 114 -14.05 22.64 1.56
CA PRO A 114 -13.56 23.22 2.81
C PRO A 114 -12.70 22.21 3.58
N LEU A 115 -11.54 22.66 4.07
CA LEU A 115 -10.63 21.83 4.83
C LEU A 115 -10.50 22.31 6.27
N ALA A 116 -10.28 21.35 7.17
CA ALA A 116 -9.92 21.59 8.56
C ALA A 116 -8.77 20.64 8.98
N THR A 117 -8.35 20.80 10.22
CA THR A 117 -7.33 19.97 10.86
C THR A 117 -7.95 19.14 11.99
N LEU A 118 -7.21 18.11 12.45
CA LEU A 118 -7.59 17.34 13.64
C LEU A 118 -7.54 18.18 14.94
N ALA A 119 -6.89 19.35 14.93
CA ALA A 119 -6.94 20.28 16.07
C ALA A 119 -8.31 20.99 16.17
N GLU A 120 -9.00 21.19 15.03
CA GLU A 120 -10.32 21.80 14.96
C GLU A 120 -11.44 20.77 15.10
N HIS A 121 -11.25 19.57 14.56
CA HIS A 121 -12.18 18.45 14.62
C HIS A 121 -11.45 17.17 15.01
N THR A 122 -11.53 16.77 16.27
CA THR A 122 -10.87 15.57 16.81
C THR A 122 -11.59 14.27 16.48
N GLU A 123 -12.84 14.35 16.02
CA GLU A 123 -13.65 13.22 15.56
C GLU A 123 -14.05 13.40 14.09
N ILE A 124 -13.95 12.34 13.32
CA ILE A 124 -14.31 12.29 11.90
C ILE A 124 -15.50 11.34 11.74
N ASP A 125 -16.53 11.74 10.97
CA ASP A 125 -17.71 10.91 10.78
C ASP A 125 -17.44 9.72 9.87
N LEU A 126 -16.70 9.95 8.79
CA LEU A 126 -16.37 8.94 7.78
C LEU A 126 -15.04 9.26 7.12
N THR A 127 -14.10 8.30 7.14
CA THR A 127 -12.93 8.33 6.27
C THR A 127 -13.13 7.42 5.07
N ILE A 128 -12.80 7.92 3.86
CA ILE A 128 -12.75 7.11 2.64
C ILE A 128 -11.32 7.15 2.10
N ASP A 129 -10.68 5.99 2.01
CA ASP A 129 -9.27 5.88 1.59
C ASP A 129 -9.04 4.67 0.68
N GLY A 130 -7.89 4.62 0.01
CA GLY A 130 -7.45 3.48 -0.77
C GLY A 130 -6.74 2.41 0.06
N ALA A 131 -6.38 1.30 -0.59
CA ALA A 131 -5.49 0.28 -0.03
C ALA A 131 -4.57 -0.31 -1.10
N ASP A 132 -3.40 -0.76 -0.68
CA ASP A 132 -2.44 -1.46 -1.54
C ASP A 132 -2.76 -2.95 -1.62
N GLU A 133 -3.19 -3.56 -0.50
CA GLU A 133 -3.80 -4.89 -0.42
C GLU A 133 -5.00 -4.89 0.52
N VAL A 134 -5.97 -5.75 0.21
CA VAL A 134 -7.15 -6.04 1.03
C VAL A 134 -7.28 -7.55 1.19
N GLU A 135 -7.13 -8.06 2.40
CA GLU A 135 -7.29 -9.47 2.70
C GLU A 135 -8.77 -9.87 2.70
N ARG A 136 -9.09 -10.96 1.98
CA ARG A 136 -10.46 -11.47 1.93
C ARG A 136 -10.90 -11.96 3.30
N GLY A 137 -12.14 -11.65 3.64
CA GLY A 137 -12.76 -12.10 4.89
C GLY A 137 -12.49 -11.17 6.07
N THR A 138 -11.26 -10.94 6.44
CA THR A 138 -10.88 -10.06 7.56
C THR A 138 -11.00 -8.58 7.23
N LEU A 139 -10.83 -8.22 5.95
CA LEU A 139 -10.63 -6.86 5.45
C LEU A 139 -9.43 -6.15 6.12
N TYR A 140 -8.44 -6.90 6.52
CA TYR A 140 -7.15 -6.34 6.91
C TYR A 140 -6.45 -5.75 5.69
N LEU A 141 -5.67 -4.67 5.88
CA LEU A 141 -5.11 -3.92 4.77
C LEU A 141 -3.60 -3.78 4.90
N ILE A 142 -2.93 -3.72 3.74
CA ILE A 142 -1.65 -3.01 3.61
C ILE A 142 -1.94 -1.68 2.95
N LYS A 143 -1.38 -0.60 3.54
CA LYS A 143 -1.43 0.78 3.04
C LYS A 143 -0.06 1.44 3.17
N GLY A 144 0.10 2.58 2.51
CA GLY A 144 1.29 3.41 2.67
C GLY A 144 2.29 3.37 1.52
N HIS A 145 2.00 2.68 0.40
CA HIS A 145 2.84 2.79 -0.79
C HIS A 145 2.79 4.19 -1.41
N GLY A 146 1.72 4.95 -1.14
CA GLY A 146 1.62 6.38 -1.46
C GLY A 146 2.44 7.32 -0.55
N GLY A 147 3.09 6.80 0.50
CA GLY A 147 3.96 7.56 1.41
C GLY A 147 3.25 8.33 2.52
N ALA A 148 1.97 8.09 2.79
CA ALA A 148 1.15 8.85 3.74
C ALA A 148 0.64 8.03 4.94
N LEU A 149 1.16 6.82 5.15
CA LEU A 149 0.60 5.81 6.08
C LEU A 149 0.35 6.33 7.50
N LEU A 150 1.22 7.17 8.03
CA LEU A 150 1.10 7.72 9.39
C LEU A 150 -0.14 8.63 9.48
N ARG A 151 -0.25 9.62 8.60
CA ARG A 151 -1.42 10.50 8.57
C ARG A 151 -2.70 9.75 8.22
N GLU A 152 -2.63 8.78 7.30
CA GLU A 152 -3.75 7.90 6.96
C GLU A 152 -4.25 7.14 8.20
N LYS A 153 -3.34 6.56 9.02
CA LYS A 153 -3.73 5.82 10.22
C LYS A 153 -4.26 6.74 11.32
N ILE A 154 -3.67 7.91 11.53
CA ILE A 154 -4.18 8.90 12.50
C ILE A 154 -5.61 9.32 12.13
N VAL A 155 -5.86 9.64 10.87
CA VAL A 155 -7.20 10.05 10.39
C VAL A 155 -8.19 8.87 10.50
N ALA A 156 -7.78 7.65 10.14
CA ALA A 156 -8.61 6.46 10.30
C ALA A 156 -8.95 6.18 11.77
N ALA A 157 -7.99 6.33 12.68
CA ALA A 157 -8.19 6.13 14.12
C ALA A 157 -9.10 7.19 14.76
N ALA A 158 -9.11 8.41 14.22
CA ALA A 158 -9.99 9.50 14.64
C ALA A 158 -11.41 9.37 14.04
N SER A 159 -11.67 8.36 13.20
CA SER A 159 -12.93 8.22 12.46
C SER A 159 -13.89 7.25 13.14
N LYS A 160 -15.16 7.61 13.20
CA LYS A 160 -16.25 6.70 13.63
C LYS A 160 -16.32 5.48 12.71
N ARG A 161 -15.95 5.68 11.42
CA ARG A 161 -16.03 4.65 10.40
C ARG A 161 -15.01 4.90 9.30
N MET A 162 -14.28 3.84 8.89
CA MET A 162 -13.43 3.85 7.71
C MET A 162 -14.01 2.97 6.62
N VAL A 163 -14.14 3.53 5.42
CA VAL A 163 -14.51 2.83 4.19
C VAL A 163 -13.32 2.83 3.24
N VAL A 164 -13.07 1.70 2.61
CA VAL A 164 -11.95 1.53 1.68
C VAL A 164 -12.47 1.41 0.25
N VAL A 165 -11.75 2.00 -0.70
CA VAL A 165 -12.02 1.90 -2.13
C VAL A 165 -10.81 1.30 -2.84
N ALA A 166 -11.05 0.27 -3.65
CA ALA A 166 -10.00 -0.41 -4.39
C ALA A 166 -10.52 -1.01 -5.69
N ASP A 167 -9.62 -1.40 -6.58
CA ASP A 167 -9.94 -2.29 -7.69
C ASP A 167 -9.69 -3.76 -7.31
N GLU A 168 -10.24 -4.70 -8.09
CA GLU A 168 -10.21 -6.13 -7.76
C GLU A 168 -8.80 -6.73 -7.69
N THR A 169 -7.78 -6.07 -8.28
CA THR A 169 -6.39 -6.53 -8.21
C THR A 169 -5.76 -6.36 -6.82
N LYS A 170 -6.41 -5.57 -5.96
CA LYS A 170 -5.97 -5.35 -4.58
C LYS A 170 -6.44 -6.41 -3.60
N LEU A 171 -7.37 -7.29 -4.03
CA LEU A 171 -7.86 -8.39 -3.21
C LEU A 171 -6.86 -9.54 -3.18
N VAL A 172 -6.44 -9.91 -1.97
CA VAL A 172 -5.52 -11.03 -1.71
C VAL A 172 -6.12 -12.02 -0.72
N GLU A 173 -5.65 -13.26 -0.76
CA GLU A 173 -6.00 -14.27 0.26
C GLU A 173 -5.23 -14.04 1.56
N ARG A 174 -4.02 -13.42 1.46
CA ARG A 174 -3.16 -13.08 2.60
C ARG A 174 -2.40 -11.80 2.32
N LEU A 175 -2.28 -10.94 3.32
CA LEU A 175 -1.47 -9.74 3.22
C LEU A 175 0.01 -10.06 2.97
N GLY A 176 0.70 -9.20 2.23
CA GLY A 176 2.10 -9.38 1.85
C GLY A 176 2.30 -10.21 0.60
N THR A 177 1.22 -10.55 -0.13
CA THR A 177 1.29 -11.33 -1.38
C THR A 177 1.97 -10.53 -2.49
N HIS A 178 1.63 -9.27 -2.66
CA HIS A 178 2.13 -8.42 -3.74
C HIS A 178 2.91 -7.20 -3.23
N PHE A 179 2.61 -6.75 -2.01
CA PHE A 179 3.16 -5.54 -1.44
C PHE A 179 3.91 -5.80 -0.12
N SER A 180 5.02 -5.10 0.05
CA SER A 180 5.71 -5.01 1.34
C SER A 180 4.88 -4.20 2.34
N VAL A 181 5.14 -4.38 3.63
CA VAL A 181 4.60 -3.53 4.69
C VAL A 181 5.49 -2.30 4.83
N PRO A 182 5.02 -1.08 4.49
CA PRO A 182 5.80 0.12 4.73
C PRO A 182 5.86 0.41 6.24
N VAL A 183 7.04 0.76 6.73
CA VAL A 183 7.26 1.20 8.12
C VAL A 183 7.85 2.61 8.07
N GLU A 184 7.15 3.58 8.63
CA GLU A 184 7.64 4.95 8.76
C GLU A 184 8.59 5.03 9.95
N VAL A 185 9.78 5.58 9.73
CA VAL A 185 10.88 5.54 10.71
C VAL A 185 11.53 6.92 10.87
N VAL A 186 12.00 7.19 12.08
CA VAL A 186 12.78 8.41 12.36
C VAL A 186 14.08 8.39 11.56
N PRO A 187 14.46 9.50 10.86
CA PRO A 187 15.69 9.56 10.07
C PRO A 187 16.96 9.28 10.87
N PHE A 188 17.01 9.76 12.13
CA PHE A 188 18.16 9.52 12.98
C PHE A 188 18.31 8.02 13.31
N GLY A 189 19.42 7.43 12.88
CA GLY A 189 19.73 6.03 13.17
C GLY A 189 18.86 4.99 12.45
N TRP A 190 18.19 5.33 11.35
CA TRP A 190 17.30 4.44 10.61
C TRP A 190 17.95 3.10 10.24
N GLN A 191 19.28 3.06 10.07
CA GLN A 191 20.02 1.81 9.78
C GLN A 191 19.95 0.81 10.95
N ALA A 192 19.92 1.31 12.20
CA ALA A 192 19.74 0.47 13.37
C ALA A 192 18.31 -0.08 13.43
N THR A 193 17.32 0.76 13.10
CA THR A 193 15.91 0.36 12.97
C THR A 193 15.74 -0.68 11.85
N GLU A 194 16.33 -0.47 10.67
CA GLU A 194 16.32 -1.43 9.56
C GLU A 194 16.89 -2.80 9.98
N ARG A 195 18.02 -2.79 10.69
CA ARG A 195 18.62 -4.04 11.20
C ARG A 195 17.68 -4.76 12.16
N LYS A 196 16.95 -4.03 13.00
CA LYS A 196 15.95 -4.62 13.92
C LYS A 196 14.77 -5.21 13.16
N LEU A 197 14.25 -4.52 12.14
CA LEU A 197 13.19 -5.03 11.27
C LEU A 197 13.61 -6.34 10.57
N ARG A 198 14.86 -6.42 10.11
CA ARG A 198 15.43 -7.64 9.52
C ARG A 198 15.47 -8.80 10.51
N GLN A 199 15.81 -8.56 11.78
CA GLN A 199 15.78 -9.57 12.84
C GLN A 199 14.39 -10.09 13.15
N LEU A 200 13.34 -9.32 12.83
CA LEU A 200 11.93 -9.71 12.96
C LEU A 200 11.39 -10.46 11.72
N GLY A 201 12.28 -10.90 10.83
CA GLY A 201 11.92 -11.73 9.68
C GLY A 201 11.54 -10.94 8.42
N ALA A 202 11.62 -9.63 8.43
CA ALA A 202 11.42 -8.82 7.23
C ALA A 202 12.64 -8.89 6.29
N ASN A 203 12.41 -8.67 4.99
CA ASN A 203 13.44 -8.24 4.05
C ASN A 203 13.24 -6.72 3.81
N PRO A 204 13.89 -5.86 4.63
CA PRO A 204 13.66 -4.43 4.61
C PRO A 204 14.48 -3.74 3.51
N ALA A 205 13.91 -2.72 2.90
CA ALA A 205 14.58 -1.83 1.95
C ALA A 205 14.17 -0.37 2.21
N LEU A 206 15.15 0.54 2.32
CA LEU A 206 14.87 1.96 2.41
C LEU A 206 14.18 2.44 1.13
N ARG A 207 13.03 3.12 1.27
CA ARG A 207 12.33 3.71 0.13
C ARG A 207 13.12 4.88 -0.42
N LEU A 208 13.29 4.90 -1.74
CA LEU A 208 13.97 5.99 -2.45
C LEU A 208 12.97 6.75 -3.31
N SER A 209 13.19 8.04 -3.44
CA SER A 209 12.55 8.92 -4.41
C SER A 209 13.19 8.74 -5.81
N ALA A 210 12.61 9.38 -6.82
CA ALA A 210 13.07 9.24 -8.22
C ALA A 210 14.54 9.68 -8.41
N ASP A 211 15.03 10.62 -7.61
CA ASP A 211 16.43 11.09 -7.61
C ASP A 211 17.38 10.20 -6.77
N LYS A 212 16.91 9.00 -6.36
CA LYS A 212 17.66 8.00 -5.58
C LYS A 212 18.07 8.45 -4.17
N LYS A 213 17.46 9.49 -3.63
CA LYS A 213 17.60 9.89 -2.22
C LYS A 213 16.55 9.19 -1.36
N PRO A 214 16.73 9.11 -0.03
CA PRO A 214 15.68 8.64 0.85
C PRO A 214 14.37 9.40 0.62
N TYR A 215 13.28 8.66 0.46
CA TYR A 215 11.95 9.27 0.41
C TYR A 215 11.61 9.88 1.77
N VAL A 216 11.15 11.13 1.76
CA VAL A 216 10.75 11.87 2.97
C VAL A 216 9.24 12.01 2.97
N THR A 217 8.59 11.59 4.06
CA THR A 217 7.14 11.74 4.24
C THR A 217 6.75 13.18 4.57
N ASP A 218 5.46 13.51 4.52
CA ASP A 218 4.92 14.81 4.97
C ASP A 218 5.23 15.09 6.46
N GLY A 219 5.54 14.05 7.25
CA GLY A 219 5.97 14.14 8.65
C GLY A 219 7.47 14.32 8.83
N GLY A 220 8.26 14.34 7.74
CA GLY A 220 9.73 14.46 7.80
C GLY A 220 10.45 13.15 8.13
N HIS A 221 9.78 12.02 8.05
CA HIS A 221 10.32 10.69 8.32
C HIS A 221 10.74 9.96 7.04
N TYR A 222 11.47 8.84 7.19
CA TYR A 222 11.76 7.91 6.11
C TYR A 222 10.77 6.75 6.12
N ILE A 223 10.77 5.96 5.04
CA ILE A 223 10.00 4.71 4.95
C ILE A 223 10.95 3.56 4.66
N ILE A 224 10.80 2.48 5.42
CA ILE A 224 11.44 1.20 5.14
C ILE A 224 10.34 0.23 4.70
N ASP A 225 10.45 -0.27 3.47
CA ASP A 225 9.54 -1.25 2.90
C ASP A 225 9.95 -2.66 3.33
N CYS A 226 9.14 -3.30 4.18
CA CYS A 226 9.41 -4.57 4.82
C CYS A 226 8.67 -5.70 4.10
N ALA A 227 9.36 -6.49 3.27
CA ALA A 227 8.77 -7.64 2.61
C ALA A 227 8.80 -8.86 3.55
N TYR A 228 7.62 -9.37 3.88
CA TYR A 228 7.42 -10.60 4.68
C TYR A 228 6.97 -11.79 3.82
N GLY A 229 6.52 -11.53 2.56
CA GLY A 229 5.73 -12.51 1.81
C GLY A 229 4.34 -12.69 2.40
N PRO A 230 3.55 -13.68 1.92
CA PRO A 230 2.19 -13.92 2.40
C PRO A 230 2.15 -14.25 3.89
N MET A 231 1.64 -13.33 4.71
CA MET A 231 1.63 -13.44 6.16
C MET A 231 0.56 -14.40 6.67
N GLN A 232 0.94 -15.30 7.59
CA GLN A 232 0.00 -16.20 8.26
C GLN A 232 -0.64 -15.53 9.50
N ALA A 233 0.09 -14.64 10.16
CA ALA A 233 -0.28 -14.01 11.41
C ALA A 233 0.01 -12.49 11.36
N PRO A 234 -0.75 -11.70 10.56
CA PRO A 234 -0.49 -10.27 10.40
C PRO A 234 -0.60 -9.48 11.72
N LYS A 235 -1.41 -9.95 12.69
CA LYS A 235 -1.50 -9.36 14.03
C LYS A 235 -0.21 -9.48 14.82
N GLU A 236 0.49 -10.61 14.73
CA GLU A 236 1.78 -10.81 15.40
C GLU A 236 2.86 -9.93 14.77
N VAL A 237 2.85 -9.83 13.43
CA VAL A 237 3.76 -8.91 12.72
C VAL A 237 3.51 -7.47 13.17
N ALA A 238 2.26 -7.02 13.19
CA ALA A 238 1.91 -5.67 13.65
C ALA A 238 2.39 -5.43 15.10
N HIS A 239 2.09 -6.37 16.01
CA HIS A 239 2.53 -6.29 17.40
C HIS A 239 4.05 -6.17 17.54
N HIS A 240 4.82 -6.91 16.74
CA HIS A 240 6.27 -6.78 16.76
C HIS A 240 6.74 -5.43 16.23
N LEU A 241 6.10 -4.90 15.17
CA LEU A 241 6.43 -3.60 14.59
C LEU A 241 6.16 -2.45 15.56
N ASP A 242 5.07 -2.51 16.32
CA ASP A 242 4.71 -1.52 17.35
C ASP A 242 5.79 -1.33 18.44
N HIS A 243 6.67 -2.33 18.61
CA HIS A 243 7.72 -2.33 19.64
C HIS A 243 9.12 -2.06 19.08
N VAL A 244 9.25 -1.67 17.81
CA VAL A 244 10.54 -1.33 17.21
C VAL A 244 10.93 0.10 17.53
N VAL A 245 11.98 0.28 18.32
CA VAL A 245 12.52 1.63 18.59
C VAL A 245 12.98 2.27 17.29
N GLY A 246 12.50 3.49 17.04
CA GLY A 246 12.75 4.24 15.80
C GLY A 246 11.69 4.04 14.72
N ALA A 247 10.81 3.04 14.82
CA ALA A 247 9.58 2.99 14.04
C ALA A 247 8.57 3.98 14.64
N VAL A 248 7.91 4.73 13.76
CA VAL A 248 6.85 5.69 14.11
C VAL A 248 5.50 5.04 13.94
N GLU A 249 5.29 4.37 12.78
CA GLU A 249 4.06 3.67 12.43
C GLU A 249 4.31 2.70 11.27
N HIS A 250 3.40 1.76 11.05
CA HIS A 250 3.49 0.76 9.99
C HIS A 250 2.21 0.67 9.16
N GLY A 251 2.32 0.15 7.93
CA GLY A 251 1.23 0.09 6.94
C GLY A 251 0.24 -1.07 7.12
N LEU A 252 0.27 -1.82 8.22
CA LEU A 252 -0.78 -2.80 8.54
C LEU A 252 -1.95 -2.08 9.21
N PHE A 253 -3.13 -2.11 8.58
CA PHE A 253 -4.38 -1.56 9.10
C PHE A 253 -5.34 -2.71 9.41
N LEU A 254 -5.29 -3.19 10.65
CA LEU A 254 -6.00 -4.37 11.09
C LEU A 254 -7.26 -3.97 11.87
N GLY A 255 -8.45 -4.27 11.29
CA GLY A 255 -9.74 -3.97 11.92
C GLY A 255 -10.23 -2.52 11.74
N PHE A 256 -9.59 -1.73 10.89
CA PHE A 256 -10.03 -0.36 10.58
C PHE A 256 -11.19 -0.30 9.58
N ALA A 257 -11.15 -1.12 8.53
CA ALA A 257 -12.15 -1.09 7.46
C ALA A 257 -13.48 -1.67 7.93
N SER A 258 -14.54 -0.85 7.90
CA SER A 258 -15.91 -1.29 8.11
C SER A 258 -16.55 -1.85 6.84
N GLN A 259 -16.16 -1.33 5.68
CA GLN A 259 -16.59 -1.73 4.35
C GLN A 259 -15.47 -1.50 3.35
N VAL A 260 -15.45 -2.33 2.29
CA VAL A 260 -14.57 -2.13 1.14
C VAL A 260 -15.39 -2.15 -0.14
N PHE A 261 -15.30 -1.10 -0.94
CA PHE A 261 -15.89 -1.01 -2.27
C PHE A 261 -14.86 -1.44 -3.29
N ILE A 262 -15.12 -2.54 -3.97
CA ILE A 262 -14.25 -3.12 -4.99
C ILE A 262 -14.83 -2.92 -6.37
N GLY A 263 -14.16 -2.12 -7.19
CA GLY A 263 -14.46 -2.02 -8.61
C GLY A 263 -13.78 -3.14 -9.39
N GLY A 264 -14.49 -3.75 -10.32
CA GLY A 264 -13.99 -4.85 -11.14
C GLY A 264 -14.83 -5.06 -12.40
N ARG A 265 -14.51 -6.12 -13.15
CA ARG A 265 -15.19 -6.45 -14.42
C ARG A 265 -16.72 -6.58 -14.29
N SER A 266 -17.22 -7.07 -13.16
CA SER A 266 -18.64 -7.26 -12.90
C SER A 266 -19.31 -6.06 -12.20
N GLY A 267 -18.70 -4.88 -12.21
CA GLY A 267 -19.16 -3.69 -11.51
C GLY A 267 -18.58 -3.54 -10.12
N VAL A 268 -19.28 -2.84 -9.23
CA VAL A 268 -18.83 -2.57 -7.87
C VAL A 268 -19.43 -3.58 -6.90
N LYS A 269 -18.56 -4.21 -6.10
CA LYS A 269 -18.95 -5.10 -4.99
C LYS A 269 -18.61 -4.42 -3.67
N VAL A 270 -19.51 -4.55 -2.67
CA VAL A 270 -19.26 -4.06 -1.31
C VAL A 270 -18.98 -5.27 -0.42
N LEU A 271 -17.82 -5.25 0.23
CA LEU A 271 -17.41 -6.27 1.18
C LEU A 271 -17.53 -5.73 2.60
N THR A 272 -17.94 -6.59 3.53
CA THR A 272 -17.93 -6.35 4.98
C THR A 272 -17.07 -7.41 5.66
N PRO A 273 -16.47 -7.10 6.82
CA PRO A 273 -15.69 -8.10 7.55
C PRO A 273 -16.60 -9.30 7.91
N LYS A 274 -16.08 -10.51 7.67
CA LYS A 274 -16.69 -11.70 8.24
C LYS A 274 -16.23 -11.77 9.69
N PHE A 275 -17.11 -11.50 10.64
CA PHE A 275 -16.84 -11.81 12.03
C PHE A 275 -16.70 -13.33 12.14
N GLU A 276 -15.56 -13.82 12.63
CA GLU A 276 -15.52 -15.16 13.19
C GLU A 276 -16.60 -15.17 14.30
N SER A 277 -17.62 -15.98 14.12
CA SER A 277 -18.64 -16.19 15.15
C SER A 277 -17.88 -16.59 16.40
N SER A 278 -17.88 -15.70 17.42
CA SER A 278 -17.30 -15.96 18.72
C SER A 278 -17.83 -17.31 19.18
N VAL A 279 -16.93 -18.27 19.32
CA VAL A 279 -17.22 -19.54 19.99
C VAL A 279 -17.98 -19.19 21.26
N SER A 280 -19.24 -19.63 21.30
CA SER A 280 -20.13 -19.53 22.47
C SER A 280 -19.32 -19.88 23.69
N ARG A 281 -19.05 -18.90 24.56
CA ARG A 281 -18.63 -19.18 25.94
C ARG A 281 -19.81 -19.85 26.59
N LYS A 282 -19.77 -21.17 26.64
CA LYS A 282 -20.61 -21.91 27.58
C LYS A 282 -20.21 -21.45 28.97
N ALA A 283 -21.19 -20.94 29.68
CA ALA A 283 -21.16 -20.62 31.11
C ALA A 283 -20.78 -21.85 31.94
#